data_69304db43e3b09f385a0950c243cb14c
#
_entry.id   69304db43e3b09f385a0950c243cb14c
#
_cell.length_a   1.000
_cell.length_b   1.000
_cell.length_c   1.000
_cell.angle_alpha   90.00
_cell.angle_beta   90.00
_cell.angle_gamma   90.00
#
_symmetry.space_group_name_H-M   'P 1'
#
loop_
_entity.id
_entity.type
_entity.pdbx_description
1 polymer ?
#
loop_
_entity_poly.entity_id
_entity_poly.type
_entity_poly.pdbx_seq_one_letter_code
_entity_poly.pdbx_strand_id
1 'polypeptide(L)'
;MMIVILLMGIMLALAMPYYGDWRNRVRTAEAANEIAGNEAVIETYRVMTGSLPNSWADVPLARTVDPWGRPYVYYNIEANGKGHARKDHALNPLNTDYDLYSVGPDGVTKAQITQKDSVDDVIRASNGGYVGIASGF
;
A
#
# COMPACT_ATOMS: atom_id res chain seq x y z
N MET A 1 -17.89 45.27 1.98
CA MET A 1 -17.62 44.36 0.85
C MET A 1 -16.18 43.82 0.90
N MET A 2 -15.12 44.61 1.03
CA MET A 2 -13.72 44.15 1.06
C MET A 2 -13.40 43.17 2.21
N ILE A 3 -13.95 43.39 3.43
CA ILE A 3 -13.72 42.52 4.58
C ILE A 3 -14.25 41.09 4.38
N VAL A 4 -15.40 40.95 3.68
CA VAL A 4 -16.00 39.62 3.41
C VAL A 4 -15.15 38.82 2.43
N ILE A 5 -14.61 39.48 1.42
CA ILE A 5 -13.70 38.83 0.43
C ILE A 5 -12.40 38.39 1.10
N LEU A 6 -11.85 39.20 2.00
CA LEU A 6 -10.67 38.89 2.76
C LEU A 6 -10.88 37.68 3.68
N LEU A 7 -12.02 37.64 4.40
CA LEU A 7 -12.37 36.51 5.28
C LEU A 7 -12.60 35.22 4.49
N MET A 8 -13.25 35.27 3.33
CA MET A 8 -13.39 34.11 2.44
C MET A 8 -12.04 33.60 1.94
N GLY A 9 -11.12 34.49 1.57
CA GLY A 9 -9.77 34.12 1.15
C GLY A 9 -8.98 33.42 2.25
N ILE A 10 -9.07 33.89 3.49
CA ILE A 10 -8.40 33.27 4.65
C ILE A 10 -9.00 31.89 4.95
N MET A 11 -10.33 31.74 4.90
CA MET A 11 -11.00 30.44 5.12
C MET A 11 -10.62 29.42 4.04
N LEU A 12 -10.55 29.81 2.78
CA LEU A 12 -10.10 28.95 1.68
C LEU A 12 -8.64 28.52 1.85
N ALA A 13 -7.76 29.44 2.25
CA ALA A 13 -6.35 29.15 2.47
C ALA A 13 -6.10 28.15 3.61
N LEU A 14 -6.95 28.19 4.64
CA LEU A 14 -6.89 27.23 5.77
C LEU A 14 -7.52 25.88 5.43
N ALA A 15 -8.52 25.83 4.53
CA ALA A 15 -9.21 24.60 4.18
C ALA A 15 -8.44 23.70 3.22
N MET A 16 -7.61 24.27 2.33
CA MET A 16 -6.88 23.51 1.31
C MET A 16 -5.94 22.41 1.85
N PRO A 17 -5.05 22.65 2.85
CA PRO A 17 -4.16 21.63 3.36
C PRO A 17 -4.91 20.47 4.04
N TYR A 18 -5.98 20.77 4.79
CA TYR A 18 -6.81 19.73 5.43
C TYR A 18 -7.51 18.81 4.44
N TYR A 19 -7.92 19.34 3.28
CA TYR A 19 -8.56 18.54 2.23
C TYR A 19 -7.58 17.54 1.58
N GLY A 20 -6.33 17.94 1.37
CA GLY A 20 -5.27 17.06 0.85
C GLY A 20 -4.98 15.88 1.77
N ASP A 21 -4.80 16.14 3.05
CA ASP A 21 -4.53 15.12 4.07
C ASP A 21 -5.71 14.16 4.23
N TRP A 22 -6.94 14.68 4.23
CA TRP A 22 -8.13 13.86 4.29
C TRP A 22 -8.24 12.92 3.08
N ARG A 23 -8.02 13.42 1.87
CA ARG A 23 -8.02 12.60 0.64
C ARG A 23 -6.98 11.48 0.69
N ASN A 24 -5.77 11.78 1.19
CA ASN A 24 -4.72 10.77 1.31
C ASN A 24 -5.09 9.69 2.32
N ARG A 25 -5.71 10.04 3.45
CA ARG A 25 -6.21 9.06 4.44
C ARG A 25 -7.28 8.14 3.83
N VAL A 26 -8.21 8.68 3.06
CA VAL A 26 -9.24 7.89 2.37
C VAL A 26 -8.60 6.93 1.38
N ARG A 27 -7.67 7.39 0.55
CA ARG A 27 -6.95 6.54 -0.40
C ARG A 27 -6.08 5.48 0.27
N THR A 28 -5.46 5.80 1.40
CA THR A 28 -4.70 4.82 2.20
C THR A 28 -5.61 3.71 2.71
N ALA A 29 -6.79 4.06 3.24
CA ALA A 29 -7.78 3.07 3.68
C ALA A 29 -8.34 2.24 2.51
N GLU A 30 -8.58 2.85 1.36
CA GLU A 30 -8.98 2.17 0.13
C GLU A 30 -7.91 1.18 -0.34
N ALA A 31 -6.64 1.61 -0.38
CA ALA A 31 -5.52 0.75 -0.75
C ALA A 31 -5.37 -0.44 0.21
N ALA A 32 -5.55 -0.24 1.52
CA ALA A 32 -5.51 -1.33 2.50
C ALA A 32 -6.63 -2.35 2.25
N ASN A 33 -7.85 -1.88 1.96
CA ASN A 33 -8.98 -2.76 1.62
C ASN A 33 -8.75 -3.50 0.31
N GLU A 34 -8.15 -2.87 -0.70
CA GLU A 34 -7.81 -3.50 -1.98
C GLU A 34 -6.71 -4.55 -1.81
N ILE A 35 -5.69 -4.29 -0.97
CA ILE A 35 -4.65 -5.28 -0.62
C ILE A 35 -5.29 -6.49 0.05
N ALA A 36 -6.20 -6.30 1.02
CA ALA A 36 -6.92 -7.39 1.67
C ALA A 36 -7.79 -8.17 0.68
N GLY A 37 -8.44 -7.48 -0.27
CA GLY A 37 -9.17 -8.12 -1.36
C GLY A 37 -8.27 -8.95 -2.29
N ASN A 38 -7.12 -8.42 -2.67
CA ASN A 38 -6.12 -9.12 -3.47
C ASN A 38 -5.55 -10.33 -2.72
N GLU A 39 -5.34 -10.23 -1.40
CA GLU A 39 -4.93 -11.36 -0.56
C GLU A 39 -5.92 -12.51 -0.67
N ALA A 40 -7.23 -12.23 -0.56
CA ALA A 40 -8.27 -13.26 -0.71
C ALA A 40 -8.25 -13.94 -2.08
N VAL A 41 -7.98 -13.20 -3.16
CA VAL A 41 -7.83 -13.73 -4.51
C VAL A 41 -6.59 -14.61 -4.63
N ILE A 42 -5.46 -14.18 -4.09
CA ILE A 42 -4.19 -14.93 -4.08
C ILE A 42 -4.34 -16.22 -3.28
N GLU A 43 -4.96 -16.18 -2.10
CA GLU A 43 -5.19 -17.36 -1.27
C GLU A 43 -6.17 -18.34 -1.94
N THR A 44 -7.20 -17.83 -2.63
CA THR A 44 -8.10 -18.69 -3.43
C THR A 44 -7.31 -19.40 -4.54
N TYR A 45 -6.44 -18.71 -5.24
CA TYR A 45 -5.56 -19.32 -6.24
C TYR A 45 -4.67 -20.40 -5.62
N ARG A 46 -4.04 -20.10 -4.46
CA ARG A 46 -3.20 -21.05 -3.73
C ARG A 46 -3.96 -22.33 -3.34
N VAL A 47 -5.18 -22.19 -2.86
CA VAL A 47 -6.04 -23.34 -2.51
C VAL A 47 -6.38 -24.20 -3.73
N MET A 48 -6.62 -23.56 -4.88
CA MET A 48 -7.00 -24.26 -6.12
C MET A 48 -5.82 -24.95 -6.82
N THR A 49 -4.63 -24.35 -6.76
CA THR A 49 -3.44 -24.80 -7.51
C THR A 49 -2.37 -25.47 -6.65
N GLY A 50 -2.42 -25.28 -5.31
CA GLY A 50 -1.41 -25.76 -4.37
C GLY A 50 -0.17 -24.88 -4.27
N SER A 51 -0.10 -23.76 -5.02
CA SER A 51 1.05 -22.86 -5.04
C SER A 51 0.63 -21.38 -5.13
N LEU A 52 1.51 -20.47 -4.73
CA LEU A 52 1.30 -19.04 -4.94
C LEU A 52 1.41 -18.68 -6.43
N PRO A 53 0.68 -17.64 -6.90
CA PRO A 53 0.84 -17.14 -8.25
C PRO A 53 2.27 -16.60 -8.49
N ASN A 54 2.77 -16.70 -9.71
CA ASN A 54 4.06 -16.12 -10.06
C ASN A 54 3.95 -14.65 -10.44
N SER A 55 2.79 -14.23 -10.92
CA SER A 55 2.52 -12.86 -11.35
C SER A 55 1.03 -12.52 -11.29
N TRP A 56 0.70 -11.25 -11.50
CA TRP A 56 -0.69 -10.80 -11.61
C TRP A 56 -1.47 -11.44 -12.77
N ALA A 57 -0.78 -11.94 -13.80
CA ALA A 57 -1.42 -12.62 -14.93
C ALA A 57 -2.13 -13.91 -14.50
N ASP A 58 -1.66 -14.54 -13.43
CA ASP A 58 -2.22 -15.79 -12.90
C ASP A 58 -3.51 -15.56 -12.09
N VAL A 59 -3.76 -14.30 -11.68
CA VAL A 59 -4.90 -13.90 -10.83
C VAL A 59 -5.67 -12.73 -11.45
N PRO A 60 -6.42 -12.96 -12.55
CA PRO A 60 -7.05 -11.89 -13.33
C PRO A 60 -8.13 -11.11 -12.57
N LEU A 61 -8.63 -11.62 -11.44
CA LEU A 61 -9.60 -10.93 -10.59
C LEU A 61 -8.98 -9.97 -9.58
N ALA A 62 -7.64 -9.98 -9.46
CA ALA A 62 -6.93 -9.08 -8.56
C ALA A 62 -6.99 -7.63 -9.07
N ARG A 63 -7.08 -6.67 -8.14
CA ARG A 63 -6.88 -5.26 -8.44
C ARG A 63 -5.39 -4.97 -8.56
N THR A 64 -4.94 -4.58 -9.73
CA THR A 64 -3.52 -4.38 -10.01
C THR A 64 -3.06 -2.94 -9.90
N VAL A 65 -3.97 -1.98 -9.71
CA VAL A 65 -3.69 -0.53 -9.66
C VAL A 65 -4.26 0.05 -8.37
N ASP A 66 -3.42 0.80 -7.68
CA ASP A 66 -3.76 1.46 -6.42
C ASP A 66 -4.58 2.76 -6.60
N PRO A 67 -5.13 3.37 -5.52
CA PRO A 67 -5.93 4.60 -5.62
C PRO A 67 -5.17 5.84 -6.12
N TRP A 68 -3.85 5.80 -6.22
CA TRP A 68 -3.02 6.86 -6.82
C TRP A 68 -2.70 6.59 -8.29
N GLY A 69 -3.19 5.47 -8.87
CA GLY A 69 -3.00 5.11 -10.28
C GLY A 69 -1.70 4.37 -10.57
N ARG A 70 -1.05 3.79 -9.55
CA ARG A 70 0.19 3.03 -9.68
C ARG A 70 -0.04 1.53 -9.51
N PRO A 71 0.77 0.67 -10.13
CA PRO A 71 0.61 -0.77 -9.95
C PRO A 71 0.95 -1.18 -8.51
N TYR A 72 0.14 -2.09 -7.95
CA TYR A 72 0.52 -2.83 -6.75
C TYR A 72 1.74 -3.70 -7.03
N VAL A 73 2.67 -3.74 -6.10
CA VAL A 73 3.84 -4.60 -6.20
C VAL A 73 3.54 -5.93 -5.51
N TYR A 74 3.73 -7.01 -6.25
CA TYR A 74 3.61 -8.37 -5.77
C TYR A 74 4.96 -9.08 -5.94
N TYR A 75 5.41 -9.76 -4.89
CA TYR A 75 6.65 -10.53 -4.93
C TYR A 75 6.48 -11.86 -4.19
N ASN A 76 6.57 -12.97 -4.92
CA ASN A 76 6.48 -14.32 -4.38
C ASN A 76 7.81 -14.70 -3.72
N ILE A 77 7.86 -14.69 -2.39
CA ILE A 77 9.04 -14.99 -1.59
C ILE A 77 9.33 -16.50 -1.59
N GLU A 78 8.28 -17.33 -1.58
CA GLU A 78 8.44 -18.79 -1.59
C GLU A 78 9.18 -19.28 -2.85
N ALA A 79 8.87 -18.69 -4.00
CA ALA A 79 9.47 -19.06 -5.28
C ALA A 79 10.84 -18.38 -5.51
N ASN A 80 11.00 -17.11 -5.11
CA ASN A 80 12.13 -16.26 -5.50
C ASN A 80 13.11 -15.97 -4.35
N GLY A 81 12.78 -16.41 -3.13
CA GLY A 81 13.61 -16.20 -1.95
C GLY A 81 13.51 -14.80 -1.34
N LYS A 82 14.19 -14.59 -0.22
CA LYS A 82 14.09 -13.40 0.64
C LYS A 82 14.92 -12.20 0.16
N GLY A 83 15.68 -12.32 -0.93
CA GLY A 83 16.64 -11.29 -1.37
C GLY A 83 15.99 -9.93 -1.65
N HIS A 84 14.83 -9.93 -2.29
CA HIS A 84 14.07 -8.72 -2.64
C HIS A 84 12.82 -8.50 -1.77
N ALA A 85 12.65 -9.31 -0.72
CA ALA A 85 11.53 -9.15 0.22
C ALA A 85 11.61 -7.82 0.96
N ARG A 86 10.44 -7.27 1.28
CA ARG A 86 10.31 -6.09 2.16
C ARG A 86 10.80 -6.41 3.56
N LYS A 87 11.40 -5.44 4.24
CA LYS A 87 12.09 -5.63 5.51
C LYS A 87 11.59 -4.66 6.57
N ASP A 88 11.56 -5.15 7.81
CA ASP A 88 11.30 -4.34 9.00
C ASP A 88 12.52 -3.48 9.40
N HIS A 89 12.43 -2.82 10.55
CA HIS A 89 13.52 -2.03 11.12
C HIS A 89 14.78 -2.85 11.45
N ALA A 90 14.62 -4.15 11.73
CA ALA A 90 15.71 -5.07 12.05
C ALA A 90 16.20 -5.85 10.81
N LEU A 91 15.79 -5.46 9.61
CA LEU A 91 16.11 -6.09 8.33
C LEU A 91 15.58 -7.52 8.15
N ASN A 92 14.60 -7.92 8.96
CA ASN A 92 13.88 -9.17 8.75
C ASN A 92 12.81 -9.01 7.67
N PRO A 93 12.50 -10.03 6.87
CA PRO A 93 11.38 -9.99 5.94
C PRO A 93 10.06 -9.75 6.67
N LEU A 94 9.20 -8.90 6.11
CA LEU A 94 7.85 -8.64 6.65
C LEU A 94 6.95 -9.86 6.55
N ASN A 95 7.15 -10.66 5.49
CA ASN A 95 6.39 -11.86 5.18
C ASN A 95 7.32 -13.02 4.87
N THR A 96 6.80 -14.24 4.99
CA THR A 96 7.51 -15.46 4.60
C THR A 96 6.97 -16.08 3.32
N ASP A 97 5.75 -15.71 2.94
CA ASP A 97 5.01 -16.19 1.78
C ASP A 97 5.17 -15.27 0.56
N TYR A 98 4.58 -14.09 0.59
CA TYR A 98 4.69 -13.08 -0.47
C TYR A 98 4.54 -11.66 0.10
N ASP A 99 5.16 -10.71 -0.59
CA ASP A 99 4.93 -9.28 -0.36
C ASP A 99 3.86 -8.75 -1.30
N LEU A 100 3.01 -7.88 -0.76
CA LEU A 100 1.99 -7.15 -1.49
C LEU A 100 1.87 -5.75 -0.91
N TYR A 101 2.10 -4.72 -1.73
CA TYR A 101 2.07 -3.33 -1.25
C TYR A 101 1.82 -2.32 -2.37
N SER A 102 1.38 -1.13 -1.97
CA SER A 102 1.38 0.11 -2.77
C SER A 102 2.55 0.97 -2.36
N VAL A 103 3.13 1.68 -3.32
CA VAL A 103 4.22 2.65 -3.11
C VAL A 103 3.73 4.01 -2.58
N GLY A 104 2.47 4.08 -2.15
CA GLY A 104 1.91 5.25 -1.51
C GLY A 104 1.72 6.49 -2.39
N PRO A 105 1.39 7.63 -1.78
CA PRO A 105 1.11 8.87 -2.50
C PRO A 105 2.34 9.49 -3.17
N ASP A 106 3.55 9.31 -2.63
CA ASP A 106 4.77 9.87 -3.21
C ASP A 106 5.34 9.05 -4.38
N GLY A 107 4.97 7.76 -4.49
CA GLY A 107 5.38 6.86 -5.57
C GLY A 107 6.81 6.37 -5.47
N VAL A 108 7.44 6.51 -4.30
CA VAL A 108 8.82 6.10 -4.04
C VAL A 108 8.84 5.09 -2.90
N THR A 109 9.66 4.05 -3.02
CA THR A 109 9.77 3.02 -1.98
C THR A 109 11.19 2.48 -1.87
N LYS A 110 11.51 1.93 -0.72
CA LYS A 110 12.76 1.21 -0.42
C LYS A 110 12.42 -0.16 0.19
N ALA A 111 13.39 -1.06 0.20
CA ALA A 111 13.19 -2.39 0.76
C ALA A 111 12.81 -2.36 2.25
N GLN A 112 13.38 -1.45 3.03
CA GLN A 112 13.10 -1.29 4.46
C GLN A 112 11.99 -0.27 4.68
N ILE A 113 10.92 -0.65 5.39
CA ILE A 113 9.72 0.17 5.60
C ILE A 113 9.92 1.38 6.51
N THR A 114 10.99 1.43 7.29
CA THR A 114 11.32 2.57 8.18
C THR A 114 12.06 3.69 7.48
N GLN A 115 12.48 3.49 6.23
CA GLN A 115 13.10 4.55 5.44
C GLN A 115 12.06 5.59 5.01
N LYS A 116 12.48 6.86 4.93
CA LYS A 116 11.63 8.00 4.62
C LYS A 116 10.73 7.78 3.39
N ASP A 117 11.28 7.16 2.35
CA ASP A 117 10.60 6.88 1.08
C ASP A 117 9.60 5.71 1.15
N SER A 118 9.43 5.10 2.32
CA SER A 118 8.58 3.91 2.49
C SER A 118 7.57 4.03 3.63
N VAL A 119 7.64 5.10 4.43
CA VAL A 119 6.76 5.25 5.61
C VAL A 119 5.30 5.51 5.24
N ASP A 120 5.03 6.00 4.05
CA ASP A 120 3.70 6.24 3.49
C ASP A 120 3.19 5.13 2.56
N ASP A 121 4.00 4.07 2.34
CA ASP A 121 3.58 2.87 1.64
C ASP A 121 2.40 2.20 2.37
N VAL A 122 1.53 1.55 1.61
CA VAL A 122 0.49 0.68 2.18
C VAL A 122 0.90 -0.76 1.98
N ILE A 123 1.13 -1.47 3.08
CA ILE A 123 1.79 -2.78 3.08
C ILE A 123 0.90 -3.89 3.65
N ARG A 124 1.17 -5.12 3.21
CA ARG A 124 0.82 -6.35 3.89
C ARG A 124 2.02 -6.83 4.70
N ALA A 125 1.85 -7.18 5.95
CA ALA A 125 2.90 -7.69 6.83
C ALA A 125 2.39 -8.81 7.74
N SER A 126 3.31 -9.52 8.37
CA SER A 126 3.02 -10.66 9.26
C SER A 126 2.13 -11.72 8.59
N ASN A 127 2.37 -11.99 7.30
CA ASN A 127 1.59 -12.96 6.49
C ASN A 127 0.08 -12.65 6.50
N GLY A 128 -0.29 -11.38 6.38
CA GLY A 128 -1.68 -10.91 6.39
C GLY A 128 -2.21 -10.52 7.78
N GLY A 129 -1.42 -10.67 8.84
CA GLY A 129 -1.78 -10.22 10.18
C GLY A 129 -1.86 -8.69 10.32
N TYR A 130 -1.24 -7.97 9.40
CA TYR A 130 -1.30 -6.52 9.29
C TYR A 130 -1.46 -6.08 7.83
N VAL A 131 -2.43 -5.20 7.59
CA VAL A 131 -2.59 -4.49 6.31
C VAL A 131 -2.86 -3.02 6.62
N GLY A 132 -1.99 -2.14 6.19
CA GLY A 132 -2.11 -0.71 6.47
C GLY A 132 -0.85 0.08 6.08
N ILE A 133 -0.81 1.34 6.52
CA ILE A 133 0.33 2.23 6.28
C ILE A 133 1.58 1.71 6.99
N ALA A 134 2.74 1.76 6.32
CA ALA A 134 4.01 1.24 6.84
C ALA A 134 4.46 1.90 8.15
N SER A 135 4.20 3.20 8.31
CA SER A 135 4.51 3.93 9.55
C SER A 135 3.69 3.49 10.77
N GLY A 136 2.64 2.67 10.58
CA GLY A 136 1.81 2.11 11.64
C GLY A 136 2.19 0.69 12.05
N PHE A 137 3.14 0.06 11.35
CA PHE A 137 3.67 -1.27 11.64
C PHE A 137 4.95 -1.17 12.47
#